data_2cae9879962fe2d24592d2abb85a3971
#
_entry.id   2cae9879962fe2d24592d2abb85a3971
#
_cell.length_a   1.000
_cell.length_b   1.000
_cell.length_c   1.000
_cell.angle_alpha   90.00
_cell.angle_beta   90.00
_cell.angle_gamma   90.00
#
_symmetry.space_group_name_H-M   'P 1'
#
loop_
_entity.id
_entity.type
_entity.pdbx_description
1 polymer ?
#
loop_
_entity_poly.entity_id
_entity_poly.type
_entity_poly.pdbx_seq_one_letter_code
_entity_poly.pdbx_strand_id
1 'polypeptide(L)'
;CLEIHHCREGRIAYPYGDACFFLSPGDLAIVRRSAAAAPARFPTGHYHGITVSIDPARAPDCLSCFLEDVEVRPSALIEKFCADSACFVTRSSQGVAHIFAELYSVPEAIRKGYFKVKILELLLFLSAFPVQAAQPQHSYPQAQVQLAEQIGAYLLENTERRLTVAELSQRFGASATLINSSFRGVYGMSPAAFLRAQKMHGAARLLRQTDRTVLDIAGQFGYDNGSKFAKAFRDVIGVSPNAYRSGIDCDSCAPEAPAV
;
A
#
# COMPACT_ATOMS: atom_id res chain seq x y z
N CYS A 1 -9.54 -16.60 12.52
CA CYS A 1 -8.16 -16.66 12.03
C CYS A 1 -7.43 -15.38 12.42
N LEU A 2 -6.16 -15.48 12.85
CA LEU A 2 -5.26 -14.37 13.05
C LEU A 2 -4.48 -14.16 11.74
N GLU A 3 -4.53 -12.96 11.18
CA GLU A 3 -3.70 -12.58 10.03
C GLU A 3 -2.75 -11.45 10.45
N ILE A 4 -1.49 -11.59 10.06
CA ILE A 4 -0.45 -10.58 10.26
C ILE A 4 0.04 -10.19 8.88
N HIS A 5 -0.13 -8.92 8.51
CA HIS A 5 0.22 -8.40 7.20
C HIS A 5 1.37 -7.41 7.32
N HIS A 6 2.39 -7.55 6.49
CA HIS A 6 3.44 -6.55 6.33
C HIS A 6 3.43 -6.06 4.88
N CYS A 7 3.26 -4.76 4.71
CA CYS A 7 3.27 -4.12 3.40
C CYS A 7 4.70 -3.73 3.02
N ARG A 8 5.19 -4.22 1.88
CA ARG A 8 6.48 -3.83 1.31
C ARG A 8 6.31 -2.72 0.27
N GLU A 9 5.32 -2.87 -0.62
CA GLU A 9 5.07 -1.95 -1.73
C GLU A 9 3.58 -1.82 -1.99
N GLY A 10 3.16 -0.70 -2.57
CA GLY A 10 1.77 -0.42 -2.89
C GLY A 10 0.93 -0.09 -1.66
N ARG A 11 -0.36 -0.35 -1.75
CA ARG A 11 -1.31 -0.15 -0.64
C ARG A 11 -2.38 -1.23 -0.66
N ILE A 12 -2.80 -1.64 0.53
CA ILE A 12 -3.94 -2.53 0.73
C ILE A 12 -4.92 -1.89 1.70
N ALA A 13 -6.20 -2.10 1.46
CA ALA A 13 -7.30 -1.59 2.27
C ALA A 13 -8.17 -2.74 2.76
N TYR A 14 -8.48 -2.73 4.05
CA TYR A 14 -9.37 -3.67 4.71
C TYR A 14 -10.65 -2.97 5.15
N PRO A 15 -11.78 -3.17 4.46
CA PRO A 15 -13.08 -2.68 4.93
C PRO A 15 -13.50 -3.40 6.22
N TYR A 16 -13.95 -2.63 7.21
CA TYR A 16 -14.45 -3.15 8.47
C TYR A 16 -15.53 -2.22 9.06
N GLY A 17 -16.78 -2.69 9.10
CA GLY A 17 -17.91 -1.87 9.51
C GLY A 17 -18.01 -0.60 8.64
N ASP A 18 -18.14 0.56 9.30
CA ASP A 18 -18.21 1.87 8.66
C ASP A 18 -16.85 2.52 8.38
N ALA A 19 -15.76 1.78 8.61
CA ALA A 19 -14.40 2.25 8.41
C ALA A 19 -13.62 1.36 7.44
N CYS A 20 -12.52 1.90 6.92
CA CYS A 20 -11.56 1.17 6.11
C CYS A 20 -10.15 1.43 6.66
N PHE A 21 -9.40 0.37 6.89
CA PHE A 21 -8.01 0.42 7.34
C PHE A 21 -7.07 0.29 6.18
N PHE A 22 -6.04 1.12 6.13
CA PHE A 22 -5.07 1.16 5.03
C PHE A 22 -3.67 0.85 5.53
N LEU A 23 -2.96 -0.02 4.79
CA LEU A 23 -1.54 -0.25 4.99
C LEU A 23 -0.75 0.39 3.87
N SER A 24 0.33 1.06 4.26
CA SER A 24 1.35 1.63 3.40
C SER A 24 2.66 0.84 3.51
N PRO A 25 3.64 1.05 2.63
CA PRO A 25 4.94 0.42 2.75
C PRO A 25 5.58 0.62 4.12
N GLY A 26 5.98 -0.48 4.76
CA GLY A 26 6.53 -0.54 6.11
C GLY A 26 5.50 -0.57 7.24
N ASP A 27 4.21 -0.63 6.94
CA ASP A 27 3.17 -0.85 7.95
C ASP A 27 2.95 -2.33 8.23
N LEU A 28 2.56 -2.60 9.46
CA LEU A 28 2.14 -3.90 9.98
C LEU A 28 0.66 -3.83 10.36
N ALA A 29 -0.13 -4.79 9.93
CA ALA A 29 -1.47 -4.98 10.44
C ALA A 29 -1.63 -6.34 11.12
N ILE A 30 -2.38 -6.35 12.19
CA ILE A 30 -2.83 -7.55 12.87
C ILE A 30 -4.35 -7.56 12.79
N VAL A 31 -4.91 -8.58 12.16
CA VAL A 31 -6.32 -8.64 11.78
C VAL A 31 -6.95 -9.91 12.33
N ARG A 32 -8.07 -9.75 13.03
CA ARG A 32 -8.96 -10.87 13.36
C ARG A 32 -9.93 -11.10 12.20
N ARG A 33 -9.57 -12.00 11.29
CA ARG A 33 -10.39 -12.29 10.13
C ARG A 33 -11.54 -13.23 10.47
N SER A 34 -12.76 -12.83 10.14
CA SER A 34 -13.96 -13.67 10.15
C SER A 34 -14.24 -14.23 8.74
N ALA A 35 -15.03 -15.29 8.64
CA ALA A 35 -15.45 -15.83 7.35
C ALA A 35 -16.32 -14.85 6.52
N ALA A 36 -16.95 -13.89 7.19
CA ALA A 36 -17.80 -12.86 6.57
C ALA A 36 -17.04 -11.57 6.28
N ALA A 37 -15.70 -11.51 6.41
CA ALA A 37 -14.92 -10.31 6.16
C ALA A 37 -14.97 -9.94 4.68
N ALA A 38 -15.20 -8.65 4.40
CA ALA A 38 -15.15 -8.13 3.03
C ALA A 38 -13.75 -8.33 2.41
N PRO A 39 -13.66 -8.50 1.08
CA PRO A 39 -12.38 -8.66 0.41
C PRO A 39 -11.53 -7.40 0.56
N ALA A 40 -10.22 -7.59 0.64
CA ALA A 40 -9.25 -6.51 0.61
C ALA A 40 -9.31 -5.78 -0.75
N ARG A 41 -9.00 -4.47 -0.75
CA ARG A 41 -8.92 -3.63 -1.95
C ARG A 41 -7.51 -3.11 -2.15
N PHE A 42 -7.15 -2.81 -3.39
CA PHE A 42 -5.83 -2.32 -3.76
C PHE A 42 -5.95 -0.94 -4.44
N PRO A 43 -6.01 0.16 -3.67
CA PRO A 43 -6.30 1.50 -4.22
C PRO A 43 -5.30 1.97 -5.27
N THR A 44 -4.04 1.54 -5.16
CA THR A 44 -2.97 1.87 -6.11
C THR A 44 -2.82 0.86 -7.24
N GLY A 45 -3.72 -0.13 -7.32
CA GLY A 45 -3.71 -1.17 -8.35
C GLY A 45 -2.68 -2.27 -8.13
N HIS A 46 -1.72 -2.10 -7.21
CA HIS A 46 -0.72 -3.10 -6.89
C HIS A 46 -0.49 -3.18 -5.37
N TYR A 47 -0.04 -4.34 -4.92
CA TYR A 47 0.37 -4.60 -3.55
C TYR A 47 1.41 -5.73 -3.55
N HIS A 48 2.48 -5.50 -2.82
CA HIS A 48 3.48 -6.52 -2.52
C HIS A 48 3.73 -6.57 -1.02
N GLY A 49 3.50 -7.72 -0.41
CA GLY A 49 3.62 -7.90 1.03
C GLY A 49 3.62 -9.37 1.42
N ILE A 50 3.85 -9.64 2.70
CA ILE A 50 3.75 -10.98 3.28
C ILE A 50 2.56 -10.99 4.23
N THR A 51 1.74 -12.03 4.10
CA THR A 51 0.65 -12.33 5.03
C THR A 51 0.93 -13.64 5.73
N VAL A 52 0.93 -13.61 7.05
CA VAL A 52 1.00 -14.80 7.92
C VAL A 52 -0.40 -15.06 8.45
N SER A 53 -0.99 -16.20 8.09
CA SER A 53 -2.31 -16.61 8.57
C SER A 53 -2.19 -17.77 9.55
N ILE A 54 -2.75 -17.60 10.75
CA ILE A 54 -2.72 -18.59 11.81
C ILE A 54 -4.16 -18.88 12.22
N ASP A 55 -4.54 -20.14 12.13
CA ASP A 55 -5.83 -20.62 12.66
C ASP A 55 -5.65 -21.01 14.14
N PRO A 56 -6.21 -20.27 15.10
CA PRO A 56 -6.04 -20.58 16.53
C PRO A 56 -6.62 -21.92 16.94
N ALA A 57 -7.63 -22.42 16.21
CA ALA A 57 -8.24 -23.72 16.49
C ALA A 57 -7.37 -24.90 16.04
N ARG A 58 -6.44 -24.66 15.11
CA ARG A 58 -5.51 -25.67 14.55
C ARG A 58 -4.06 -25.45 14.99
N ALA A 59 -3.76 -24.28 15.54
CA ALA A 59 -2.45 -24.01 16.09
C ALA A 59 -2.26 -24.84 17.38
N PRO A 60 -1.12 -25.51 17.55
CA PRO A 60 -0.82 -26.19 18.81
C PRO A 60 -0.73 -25.17 19.95
N ASP A 61 -1.12 -25.55 21.16
CA ASP A 61 -0.99 -24.70 22.35
C ASP A 61 0.49 -24.34 22.64
N CYS A 62 1.38 -25.24 22.27
CA CYS A 62 2.84 -25.00 22.26
C CYS A 62 3.33 -24.87 20.82
N LEU A 63 3.75 -23.66 20.41
CA LEU A 63 4.29 -23.40 19.07
C LEU A 63 5.66 -24.05 18.81
N SER A 64 6.38 -24.43 19.87
CA SER A 64 7.62 -25.19 19.82
C SER A 64 7.94 -25.77 21.19
N CYS A 65 8.36 -27.04 21.22
CA CYS A 65 8.85 -27.69 22.44
C CYS A 65 10.08 -26.97 23.05
N PHE A 66 10.76 -26.13 22.27
CA PHE A 66 11.87 -25.30 22.74
C PHE A 66 11.45 -23.99 23.40
N LEU A 67 10.14 -23.67 23.39
CA LEU A 67 9.56 -22.44 23.92
C LEU A 67 8.58 -22.71 25.05
N GLU A 68 8.79 -23.78 25.81
CA GLU A 68 7.93 -24.18 26.93
C GLU A 68 7.76 -23.07 27.98
N ASP A 69 8.82 -22.24 28.15
CA ASP A 69 8.81 -21.08 29.07
C ASP A 69 8.21 -19.80 28.46
N VAL A 70 7.78 -19.84 27.20
CA VAL A 70 7.30 -18.66 26.49
C VAL A 70 5.85 -18.85 26.07
N GLU A 71 4.94 -18.27 26.84
CA GLU A 71 3.50 -18.30 26.57
C GLU A 71 3.13 -17.34 25.41
N VAL A 72 3.39 -17.72 24.18
CA VAL A 72 2.92 -16.99 23.00
C VAL A 72 1.78 -17.78 22.35
N ARG A 73 0.55 -17.39 22.67
CA ARG A 73 -0.66 -17.98 22.09
C ARG A 73 -1.26 -17.07 21.04
N PRO A 74 -1.61 -17.56 19.84
CA PRO A 74 -2.30 -16.76 18.83
C PRO A 74 -3.61 -16.13 19.33
N SER A 75 -4.34 -16.81 20.22
CA SER A 75 -5.55 -16.29 20.88
C SER A 75 -5.24 -15.05 21.73
N ALA A 76 -4.18 -15.09 22.53
CA ALA A 76 -3.77 -13.96 23.37
C ALA A 76 -3.34 -12.75 22.52
N LEU A 77 -2.73 -12.97 21.35
CA LEU A 77 -2.41 -11.89 20.40
C LEU A 77 -3.69 -11.28 19.80
N ILE A 78 -4.70 -12.10 19.49
CA ILE A 78 -6.00 -11.58 19.03
C ILE A 78 -6.65 -10.72 20.12
N GLU A 79 -6.66 -11.17 21.36
CA GLU A 79 -7.18 -10.39 22.48
C GLU A 79 -6.39 -9.09 22.67
N LYS A 80 -5.07 -9.18 22.61
CA LYS A 80 -4.18 -8.02 22.79
C LYS A 80 -4.36 -6.94 21.75
N PHE A 81 -4.46 -7.30 20.46
CA PHE A 81 -4.47 -6.35 19.35
C PHE A 81 -5.86 -6.08 18.77
N CYS A 82 -6.79 -6.99 18.97
CA CYS A 82 -8.10 -6.95 18.33
C CYS A 82 -9.27 -6.99 19.34
N ALA A 83 -9.05 -6.55 20.59
CA ALA A 83 -10.12 -6.50 21.61
C ALA A 83 -11.23 -5.53 21.20
N ASP A 84 -10.85 -4.31 20.82
CA ASP A 84 -11.77 -3.21 20.54
C ASP A 84 -12.06 -3.04 19.03
N SER A 85 -11.26 -3.66 18.17
CA SER A 85 -11.44 -3.61 16.70
C SER A 85 -10.95 -4.89 16.06
N ALA A 86 -11.43 -5.23 14.85
CA ALA A 86 -10.93 -6.40 14.15
C ALA A 86 -9.59 -6.17 13.44
N CYS A 87 -9.09 -4.94 13.41
CA CYS A 87 -7.85 -4.58 12.73
C CYS A 87 -7.05 -3.58 13.57
N PHE A 88 -5.80 -3.92 13.82
CA PHE A 88 -4.80 -3.06 14.44
C PHE A 88 -3.71 -2.76 13.42
N VAL A 89 -3.46 -1.48 13.14
CA VAL A 89 -2.43 -1.06 12.18
C VAL A 89 -1.40 -0.19 12.88
N THR A 90 -0.14 -0.46 12.62
CA THR A 90 0.98 0.31 13.16
C THR A 90 2.17 0.32 12.21
N ARG A 91 3.10 1.23 12.43
CA ARG A 91 4.41 1.18 11.75
C ARG A 91 5.21 0.02 12.30
N SER A 92 5.84 -0.78 11.43
CA SER A 92 6.72 -1.86 11.86
C SER A 92 7.88 -1.31 12.70
N SER A 93 8.14 -1.93 13.84
CA SER A 93 9.38 -1.69 14.57
C SER A 93 10.59 -2.18 13.77
N GLN A 94 11.79 -1.70 14.08
CA GLN A 94 13.00 -2.12 13.38
C GLN A 94 13.19 -3.64 13.42
N GLY A 95 12.95 -4.30 14.56
CA GLY A 95 13.04 -5.75 14.69
C GLY A 95 12.03 -6.49 13.81
N VAL A 96 10.77 -6.05 13.81
CA VAL A 96 9.72 -6.64 12.96
C VAL A 96 10.03 -6.42 11.47
N ALA A 97 10.46 -5.21 11.09
CA ALA A 97 10.84 -4.91 9.71
C ALA A 97 12.01 -5.78 9.23
N HIS A 98 12.99 -6.05 10.11
CA HIS A 98 14.11 -6.94 9.82
C HIS A 98 13.66 -8.39 9.56
N ILE A 99 12.74 -8.92 10.38
CA ILE A 99 12.17 -10.26 10.19
C ILE A 99 11.54 -10.38 8.79
N PHE A 100 10.72 -9.41 8.39
CA PHE A 100 10.10 -9.43 7.08
C PHE A 100 11.10 -9.23 5.94
N ALA A 101 12.13 -8.38 6.11
CA ALA A 101 13.18 -8.20 5.11
C ALA A 101 13.90 -9.53 4.80
N GLU A 102 14.19 -10.33 5.81
CA GLU A 102 14.78 -11.65 5.64
C GLU A 102 13.84 -12.65 4.96
N LEU A 103 12.54 -12.62 5.30
CA LEU A 103 11.53 -13.48 4.67
C LEU A 103 11.39 -13.27 3.16
N TYR A 104 11.68 -12.07 2.66
CA TYR A 104 11.66 -11.77 1.22
C TYR A 104 12.84 -12.37 0.44
N SER A 105 13.95 -12.70 1.09
CA SER A 105 15.22 -13.10 0.45
C SER A 105 15.64 -14.54 0.75
N VAL A 106 14.75 -15.37 1.30
CA VAL A 106 15.10 -16.73 1.75
C VAL A 106 15.34 -17.69 0.57
N PRO A 107 16.48 -18.40 0.54
CA PRO A 107 16.74 -19.46 -0.41
C PRO A 107 15.67 -20.57 -0.35
N GLU A 108 15.30 -21.09 -1.50
CA GLU A 108 14.19 -22.07 -1.60
C GLU A 108 14.47 -23.36 -0.80
N ALA A 109 15.71 -23.84 -0.81
CA ALA A 109 16.11 -25.07 -0.13
C ALA A 109 15.79 -25.10 1.37
N ILE A 110 15.81 -23.94 2.05
CA ILE A 110 15.58 -23.84 3.49
C ILE A 110 14.27 -23.10 3.83
N ARG A 111 13.55 -22.59 2.82
CA ARG A 111 12.40 -21.69 2.96
C ARG A 111 11.38 -22.18 3.99
N LYS A 112 10.94 -23.44 3.88
CA LYS A 112 9.92 -24.01 4.75
C LYS A 112 10.29 -24.00 6.25
N GLY A 113 11.54 -24.37 6.56
CA GLY A 113 12.04 -24.36 7.95
C GLY A 113 12.28 -22.95 8.45
N TYR A 114 12.91 -22.13 7.61
CA TYR A 114 13.22 -20.74 7.93
C TYR A 114 11.97 -19.91 8.24
N PHE A 115 10.91 -20.04 7.42
CA PHE A 115 9.63 -19.37 7.67
C PHE A 115 9.05 -19.75 9.03
N LYS A 116 9.11 -21.03 9.45
CA LYS A 116 8.62 -21.45 10.76
C LYS A 116 9.36 -20.74 11.90
N VAL A 117 10.69 -20.68 11.82
CA VAL A 117 11.52 -20.00 12.83
C VAL A 117 11.20 -18.51 12.88
N LYS A 118 11.12 -17.85 11.72
CA LYS A 118 10.83 -16.41 11.64
C LYS A 118 9.40 -16.06 12.08
N ILE A 119 8.44 -16.93 11.87
CA ILE A 119 7.08 -16.75 12.41
C ILE A 119 7.10 -16.82 13.93
N LEU A 120 7.84 -17.76 14.53
CA LEU A 120 7.97 -17.82 15.99
C LEU A 120 8.64 -16.56 16.54
N GLU A 121 9.72 -16.11 15.93
CA GLU A 121 10.38 -14.84 16.29
C GLU A 121 9.40 -13.66 16.19
N LEU A 122 8.62 -13.55 15.10
CA LEU A 122 7.61 -12.53 14.92
C LEU A 122 6.57 -12.53 16.06
N LEU A 123 6.06 -13.70 16.42
CA LEU A 123 5.08 -13.84 17.48
C LEU A 123 5.64 -13.42 18.86
N LEU A 124 6.93 -13.71 19.12
CA LEU A 124 7.64 -13.23 20.32
C LEU A 124 7.72 -11.71 20.36
N PHE A 125 8.13 -11.07 19.25
CA PHE A 125 8.16 -9.61 19.16
C PHE A 125 6.77 -9.00 19.37
N LEU A 126 5.73 -9.60 18.81
CA LEU A 126 4.35 -9.14 18.98
C LEU A 126 3.84 -9.33 20.41
N SER A 127 4.24 -10.39 21.10
CA SER A 127 3.86 -10.59 22.51
C SER A 127 4.40 -9.48 23.42
N ALA A 128 5.60 -8.98 23.14
CA ALA A 128 6.23 -7.87 23.87
C ALA A 128 5.82 -6.46 23.35
N PHE A 129 5.11 -6.36 22.23
CA PHE A 129 4.80 -5.08 21.58
C PHE A 129 3.82 -4.24 22.44
N PRO A 130 4.12 -2.94 22.74
CA PRO A 130 3.23 -2.09 23.52
C PRO A 130 2.07 -1.57 22.66
N VAL A 131 0.85 -2.01 22.93
CA VAL A 131 -0.36 -1.60 22.18
C VAL A 131 -0.70 -0.11 22.34
N GLN A 132 -0.32 0.51 23.47
CA GLN A 132 -0.59 1.93 23.73
C GLN A 132 0.11 2.92 22.79
N ALA A 133 1.09 2.46 22.02
CA ALA A 133 1.81 3.27 21.02
C ALA A 133 1.08 3.39 19.66
N ALA A 134 -0.03 2.68 19.46
CA ALA A 134 -0.75 2.69 18.21
C ALA A 134 -1.64 3.92 18.08
N GLN A 135 -1.31 4.79 17.16
CA GLN A 135 -2.18 5.90 16.78
C GLN A 135 -3.20 5.41 15.73
N PRO A 136 -4.49 5.82 15.83
CA PRO A 136 -5.56 5.41 14.90
C PRO A 136 -5.44 6.08 13.51
N GLN A 137 -4.22 6.37 13.05
CA GLN A 137 -3.96 7.14 11.82
C GLN A 137 -4.23 6.38 10.50
N HIS A 138 -4.59 5.12 10.58
CA HIS A 138 -4.73 4.26 9.40
C HIS A 138 -6.17 3.86 9.08
N SER A 139 -7.17 4.38 9.81
CA SER A 139 -8.59 4.12 9.53
C SER A 139 -9.31 5.39 9.06
N TYR A 140 -10.15 5.22 8.04
CA TYR A 140 -10.93 6.30 7.45
C TYR A 140 -12.39 5.88 7.35
N PRO A 141 -13.35 6.78 7.65
CA PRO A 141 -14.77 6.54 7.42
C PRO A 141 -15.04 6.18 5.96
N GLN A 142 -15.98 5.27 5.72
CA GLN A 142 -16.31 4.82 4.36
C GLN A 142 -16.70 5.98 3.44
N ALA A 143 -17.35 7.02 3.95
CA ALA A 143 -17.69 8.22 3.18
C ALA A 143 -16.44 8.96 2.65
N GLN A 144 -15.36 9.02 3.45
CA GLN A 144 -14.11 9.64 3.02
C GLN A 144 -13.39 8.77 1.98
N VAL A 145 -13.49 7.46 2.10
CA VAL A 145 -12.93 6.51 1.12
C VAL A 145 -13.66 6.67 -0.22
N GLN A 146 -15.00 6.69 -0.21
CA GLN A 146 -15.81 6.89 -1.39
C GLN A 146 -15.53 8.25 -2.07
N LEU A 147 -15.38 9.31 -1.29
CA LEU A 147 -15.01 10.63 -1.82
C LEU A 147 -13.66 10.56 -2.55
N ALA A 148 -12.65 9.92 -1.94
CA ALA A 148 -11.34 9.79 -2.56
C ALA A 148 -11.38 8.93 -3.82
N GLU A 149 -12.14 7.83 -3.83
CA GLU A 149 -12.33 6.96 -5.00
C GLU A 149 -13.01 7.72 -6.15
N GLN A 150 -14.05 8.49 -5.87
CA GLN A 150 -14.72 9.32 -6.87
C GLN A 150 -13.81 10.40 -7.45
N ILE A 151 -13.00 11.05 -6.60
CA ILE A 151 -11.99 12.01 -7.06
C ILE A 151 -10.94 11.29 -7.92
N GLY A 152 -10.47 10.11 -7.50
CA GLY A 152 -9.51 9.31 -8.26
C GLY A 152 -10.01 8.98 -9.66
N ALA A 153 -11.23 8.48 -9.78
CA ALA A 153 -11.88 8.20 -11.07
C ALA A 153 -11.98 9.46 -11.94
N TYR A 154 -12.41 10.57 -11.36
CA TYR A 154 -12.50 11.85 -12.10
C TYR A 154 -11.12 12.35 -12.60
N LEU A 155 -10.07 12.18 -11.80
CA LEU A 155 -8.71 12.53 -12.21
C LEU A 155 -8.22 11.65 -13.37
N LEU A 156 -8.55 10.35 -13.39
CA LEU A 156 -8.20 9.43 -14.47
C LEU A 156 -8.90 9.77 -15.78
N GLU A 157 -10.16 10.19 -15.72
CA GLU A 157 -10.93 10.62 -16.89
C GLU A 157 -10.45 11.97 -17.49
N ASN A 158 -9.69 12.76 -16.71
CA ASN A 158 -9.26 14.11 -17.08
C ASN A 158 -7.73 14.29 -17.04
N THR A 159 -7.00 13.27 -17.45
CA THR A 159 -5.52 13.27 -17.39
C THR A 159 -4.86 14.33 -18.28
N GLU A 160 -5.48 14.80 -19.34
CA GLU A 160 -4.98 15.87 -20.20
C GLU A 160 -5.06 17.26 -19.56
N ARG A 161 -5.97 17.47 -18.60
CA ARG A 161 -6.21 18.76 -17.97
C ARG A 161 -5.33 18.96 -16.72
N ARG A 162 -5.09 20.22 -16.40
CA ARG A 162 -4.55 20.62 -15.10
C ARG A 162 -5.74 20.86 -14.17
N LEU A 163 -5.93 19.97 -13.21
CA LEU A 163 -6.97 20.09 -12.19
C LEU A 163 -6.38 20.62 -10.88
N THR A 164 -7.06 21.59 -10.28
CA THR A 164 -6.70 22.20 -8.99
C THR A 164 -7.57 21.63 -7.87
N VAL A 165 -7.08 21.69 -6.63
CA VAL A 165 -7.86 21.28 -5.46
C VAL A 165 -9.11 22.17 -5.30
N ALA A 166 -9.07 23.43 -5.72
CA ALA A 166 -10.22 24.33 -5.69
C ALA A 166 -11.34 23.85 -6.62
N GLU A 167 -11.01 23.44 -7.85
CA GLU A 167 -11.96 22.83 -8.80
C GLU A 167 -12.57 21.53 -8.25
N LEU A 168 -11.74 20.69 -7.62
CA LEU A 168 -12.22 19.48 -6.96
C LEU A 168 -13.16 19.81 -5.79
N SER A 169 -12.83 20.84 -4.98
CA SER A 169 -13.68 21.30 -3.88
C SER A 169 -15.05 21.76 -4.36
N GLN A 170 -15.08 22.53 -5.42
CA GLN A 170 -16.32 23.00 -6.02
C GLN A 170 -17.15 21.85 -6.59
N ARG A 171 -16.51 20.93 -7.29
CA ARG A 171 -17.20 19.80 -7.94
C ARG A 171 -17.78 18.78 -6.96
N PHE A 172 -17.02 18.44 -5.93
CA PHE A 172 -17.41 17.40 -4.96
C PHE A 172 -18.04 17.94 -3.67
N GLY A 173 -18.20 19.27 -3.55
CA GLY A 173 -18.82 19.90 -2.39
C GLY A 173 -18.05 19.66 -1.08
N ALA A 174 -16.75 19.46 -1.15
CA ALA A 174 -15.89 19.10 -0.01
C ALA A 174 -14.76 20.12 0.18
N SER A 175 -14.37 20.36 1.43
CA SER A 175 -13.26 21.29 1.71
C SER A 175 -11.93 20.75 1.16
N ALA A 176 -11.01 21.67 0.81
CA ALA A 176 -9.67 21.31 0.35
C ALA A 176 -8.91 20.43 1.36
N THR A 177 -9.13 20.67 2.65
CA THR A 177 -8.53 19.86 3.73
C THR A 177 -9.08 18.44 3.72
N LEU A 178 -10.40 18.28 3.63
CA LEU A 178 -11.06 16.98 3.58
C LEU A 178 -10.62 16.18 2.34
N ILE A 179 -10.57 16.83 1.17
CA ILE A 179 -10.09 16.21 -0.08
C ILE A 179 -8.66 15.71 0.08
N ASN A 180 -7.75 16.56 0.56
CA ASN A 180 -6.35 16.17 0.71
C ASN A 180 -6.14 15.07 1.75
N SER A 181 -6.83 15.13 2.90
CA SER A 181 -6.71 14.11 3.95
C SER A 181 -7.29 12.76 3.50
N SER A 182 -8.49 12.76 2.94
CA SER A 182 -9.15 11.55 2.42
C SER A 182 -8.33 10.93 1.29
N PHE A 183 -7.88 11.74 0.33
CA PHE A 183 -7.12 11.26 -0.80
C PHE A 183 -5.74 10.70 -0.39
N ARG A 184 -5.03 11.37 0.53
CA ARG A 184 -3.79 10.83 1.11
C ARG A 184 -4.03 9.55 1.92
N GLY A 185 -5.15 9.48 2.62
CA GLY A 185 -5.56 8.29 3.35
C GLY A 185 -5.71 7.08 2.43
N VAL A 186 -6.38 7.24 1.30
CA VAL A 186 -6.66 6.17 0.36
C VAL A 186 -5.47 5.87 -0.56
N TYR A 187 -4.90 6.88 -1.20
CA TYR A 187 -3.86 6.72 -2.23
C TYR A 187 -2.43 6.94 -1.74
N GLY A 188 -2.24 7.41 -0.51
CA GLY A 188 -0.91 7.70 0.05
C GLY A 188 -0.28 9.00 -0.44
N MET A 189 -0.93 9.73 -1.34
CA MET A 189 -0.41 10.93 -1.98
C MET A 189 -1.51 11.97 -2.21
N SER A 190 -1.12 13.20 -2.57
CA SER A 190 -2.09 14.25 -2.90
C SER A 190 -2.73 14.01 -4.28
N PRO A 191 -3.94 14.56 -4.55
CA PRO A 191 -4.58 14.49 -5.86
C PRO A 191 -3.67 14.96 -7.01
N ALA A 192 -2.92 16.04 -6.79
CA ALA A 192 -1.98 16.57 -7.77
C ALA A 192 -0.80 15.63 -8.06
N ALA A 193 -0.26 14.97 -7.02
CA ALA A 193 0.80 13.98 -7.19
C ALA A 193 0.29 12.73 -7.91
N PHE A 194 -0.91 12.27 -7.57
CA PHE A 194 -1.57 11.16 -8.24
C PHE A 194 -1.78 11.44 -9.73
N LEU A 195 -2.40 12.57 -10.07
CA LEU A 195 -2.61 12.96 -11.46
C LEU A 195 -1.29 13.04 -12.24
N ARG A 196 -0.23 13.61 -11.62
CA ARG A 196 1.10 13.67 -12.24
C ARG A 196 1.67 12.27 -12.50
N ALA A 197 1.56 11.36 -11.55
CA ALA A 197 2.00 9.97 -11.73
C ALA A 197 1.25 9.28 -12.87
N GLN A 198 -0.08 9.42 -12.93
CA GLN A 198 -0.89 8.84 -14.01
C GLN A 198 -0.53 9.40 -15.40
N LYS A 199 -0.29 10.70 -15.49
CA LYS A 199 0.22 11.34 -16.73
C LYS A 199 1.55 10.73 -17.17
N MET A 200 2.49 10.53 -16.25
CA MET A 200 3.82 9.99 -16.59
C MET A 200 3.75 8.51 -16.97
N HIS A 201 2.92 7.71 -16.32
CA HIS A 201 2.68 6.32 -16.72
C HIS A 201 1.98 6.22 -18.08
N GLY A 202 1.01 7.10 -18.35
CA GLY A 202 0.39 7.21 -19.68
C GLY A 202 1.40 7.60 -20.76
N ALA A 203 2.25 8.57 -20.48
CA ALA A 203 3.32 8.98 -21.39
C ALA A 203 4.36 7.87 -21.63
N ALA A 204 4.72 7.11 -20.59
CA ALA A 204 5.63 5.98 -20.69
C ALA A 204 5.10 4.90 -21.65
N ARG A 205 3.80 4.58 -21.57
CA ARG A 205 3.16 3.66 -22.53
C ARG A 205 3.26 4.17 -23.96
N LEU A 206 2.93 5.45 -24.21
CA LEU A 206 3.01 6.02 -25.56
C LEU A 206 4.45 6.06 -26.09
N LEU A 207 5.45 6.34 -25.23
CA LEU A 207 6.86 6.32 -25.61
C LEU A 207 7.33 4.93 -26.10
N ARG A 208 6.79 3.85 -25.57
CA ARG A 208 7.10 2.47 -26.00
C ARG A 208 6.27 2.00 -27.18
N GLN A 209 5.03 2.47 -27.31
CA GLN A 209 4.08 1.97 -28.28
C GLN A 209 4.03 2.77 -29.57
N THR A 210 4.66 3.96 -29.62
CA THR A 210 4.58 4.87 -30.76
C THR A 210 5.90 5.56 -31.04
N ASP A 211 6.09 5.99 -32.30
CA ASP A 211 7.23 6.79 -32.76
C ASP A 211 7.01 8.31 -32.60
N ARG A 212 5.94 8.73 -31.93
CA ARG A 212 5.64 10.15 -31.68
C ARG A 212 6.79 10.82 -30.94
N THR A 213 7.01 12.10 -31.24
CA THR A 213 8.09 12.83 -30.55
C THR A 213 7.81 12.99 -29.05
N VAL A 214 8.86 13.12 -28.25
CA VAL A 214 8.72 13.36 -26.81
C VAL A 214 7.91 14.63 -26.54
N LEU A 215 8.04 15.64 -27.41
CA LEU A 215 7.32 16.91 -27.27
C LEU A 215 5.82 16.75 -27.56
N ASP A 216 5.46 15.98 -28.59
CA ASP A 216 4.05 15.68 -28.92
C ASP A 216 3.37 14.92 -27.77
N ILE A 217 4.08 13.94 -27.19
CA ILE A 217 3.58 13.20 -26.03
C ILE A 217 3.44 14.12 -24.81
N ALA A 218 4.42 14.99 -24.57
CA ALA A 218 4.36 15.98 -23.49
C ALA A 218 3.12 16.89 -23.63
N GLY A 219 2.87 17.39 -24.84
CA GLY A 219 1.71 18.24 -25.16
C GLY A 219 0.37 17.54 -24.87
N GLN A 220 0.25 16.26 -25.20
CA GLN A 220 -0.95 15.47 -24.92
C GLN A 220 -1.28 15.41 -23.41
N PHE A 221 -0.29 15.40 -22.54
CA PHE A 221 -0.46 15.40 -21.08
C PHE A 221 -0.45 16.80 -20.46
N GLY A 222 -0.56 17.87 -21.29
CA GLY A 222 -0.69 19.27 -20.85
C GLY A 222 0.63 19.88 -20.39
N TYR A 223 1.75 19.47 -20.98
CA TYR A 223 3.06 20.07 -20.77
C TYR A 223 3.48 20.90 -22.00
N ASP A 224 3.50 22.21 -21.85
CA ASP A 224 3.96 23.14 -22.90
C ASP A 224 5.49 23.21 -23.00
N ASN A 225 6.22 22.63 -22.03
CA ASN A 225 7.66 22.69 -21.94
C ASN A 225 8.28 21.30 -21.75
N GLY A 226 9.06 20.88 -22.74
CA GLY A 226 9.72 19.58 -22.76
C GLY A 226 10.67 19.34 -21.58
N SER A 227 11.35 20.39 -21.07
CA SER A 227 12.24 20.26 -19.92
C SER A 227 11.46 20.00 -18.63
N LYS A 228 10.31 20.67 -18.45
CA LYS A 228 9.42 20.42 -17.30
C LYS A 228 8.83 19.01 -17.37
N PHE A 229 8.44 18.57 -18.56
CA PHE A 229 7.97 17.21 -18.79
C PHE A 229 9.07 16.18 -18.46
N ALA A 230 10.28 16.35 -19.03
CA ALA A 230 11.38 15.41 -18.82
C ALA A 230 11.78 15.31 -17.34
N LYS A 231 11.72 16.43 -16.59
CA LYS A 231 11.93 16.42 -15.14
C LYS A 231 10.82 15.62 -14.44
N ALA A 232 9.54 15.93 -14.72
CA ALA A 232 8.41 15.24 -14.09
C ALA A 232 8.41 13.74 -14.42
N PHE A 233 8.78 13.39 -15.65
CA PHE A 233 8.91 12.00 -16.09
C PHE A 233 10.01 11.27 -15.32
N ARG A 234 11.19 11.88 -15.18
CA ARG A 234 12.30 11.31 -14.42
C ARG A 234 11.95 11.17 -12.92
N ASP A 235 11.26 12.15 -12.34
CA ASP A 235 10.84 12.13 -10.93
C ASP A 235 9.86 10.97 -10.64
N VAL A 236 9.10 10.50 -11.63
CA VAL A 236 8.10 9.45 -11.47
C VAL A 236 8.62 8.10 -11.99
N ILE A 237 9.25 8.07 -13.15
CA ILE A 237 9.66 6.83 -13.84
C ILE A 237 11.12 6.46 -13.52
N GLY A 238 11.92 7.39 -12.97
CA GLY A 238 13.31 7.15 -12.58
C GLY A 238 14.35 7.45 -13.69
N VAL A 239 13.93 7.43 -14.96
CA VAL A 239 14.81 7.67 -16.12
C VAL A 239 14.25 8.76 -17.03
N SER A 240 15.08 9.30 -17.94
CA SER A 240 14.60 10.29 -18.90
C SER A 240 13.68 9.67 -19.96
N PRO A 241 12.77 10.45 -20.59
CA PRO A 241 11.88 9.95 -21.65
C PRO A 241 12.63 9.26 -22.80
N ASN A 242 13.78 9.82 -23.22
CA ASN A 242 14.58 9.26 -24.28
C ASN A 242 15.27 7.95 -23.86
N ALA A 243 15.82 7.88 -22.66
CA ALA A 243 16.41 6.66 -22.12
C ALA A 243 15.37 5.54 -22.00
N TYR A 244 14.17 5.89 -21.51
CA TYR A 244 13.05 4.94 -21.40
C TYR A 244 12.62 4.39 -22.77
N ARG A 245 12.55 5.25 -23.80
CA ARG A 245 12.26 4.83 -25.18
C ARG A 245 13.31 3.90 -25.75
N SER A 246 14.59 4.12 -25.42
CA SER A 246 15.71 3.26 -25.85
C SER A 246 15.83 1.95 -25.09
N GLY A 247 14.86 1.60 -24.23
CA GLY A 247 14.85 0.34 -23.49
C GLY A 247 15.71 0.35 -22.21
N ILE A 248 16.19 1.51 -21.77
CA ILE A 248 16.87 1.63 -20.49
C ILE A 248 15.78 1.76 -19.41
N ASP A 249 15.51 0.66 -18.75
CA ASP A 249 14.59 0.60 -17.60
C ASP A 249 15.34 0.93 -16.30
N CYS A 250 14.64 1.51 -15.35
CA CYS A 250 15.13 1.56 -13.98
C CYS A 250 14.84 0.18 -13.33
N ASP A 251 15.87 -0.55 -12.93
CA ASP A 251 15.74 -1.87 -12.27
C ASP A 251 14.89 -1.86 -10.99
N SER A 252 14.48 -0.69 -10.52
CA SER A 252 13.69 -0.50 -9.29
C SER A 252 12.27 0.04 -9.50
N CYS A 253 11.82 0.30 -10.74
CA CYS A 253 10.54 0.96 -11.03
C CYS A 253 9.68 0.14 -12.01
N ALA A 254 9.29 -1.05 -11.62
CA ALA A 254 8.13 -1.69 -12.21
C ALA A 254 6.97 -1.65 -11.21
N PRO A 255 5.96 -0.78 -11.42
CA PRO A 255 4.62 -1.30 -11.34
C PRO A 255 3.92 -1.10 -12.67
N GLU A 256 3.49 -2.20 -13.27
CA GLU A 256 2.46 -2.17 -14.31
C GLU A 256 1.24 -1.41 -13.77
N ALA A 257 0.79 -0.42 -14.53
CA ALA A 257 -0.44 0.28 -14.22
C ALA A 257 -1.59 -0.73 -14.24
N PRO A 258 -2.59 -0.62 -13.33
CA PRO A 258 -3.75 -1.49 -13.34
C PRO A 258 -4.43 -1.44 -14.69
N ALA A 259 -4.68 -2.61 -15.27
CA ALA A 259 -5.63 -2.76 -16.36
C ALA A 259 -7.01 -2.32 -15.86
N VAL A 260 -7.65 -1.42 -16.60
CA VAL A 260 -9.05 -1.00 -16.41
C VAL A 260 -9.97 -2.18 -16.71
#